data_b25b97d939b726d8080be2a8fd71742d
#
_entry.id   b25b97d939b726d8080be2a8fd71742d
#
_cell.length_a   1.000
_cell.length_b   1.000
_cell.length_c   1.000
_cell.angle_alpha   90.00
_cell.angle_beta   90.00
_cell.angle_gamma   90.00
#
_symmetry.space_group_name_H-M   'P 1'
#
loop_
_entity.id
_entity.type
_entity.pdbx_description
1 polymer ?
#
loop_
_entity_poly.entity_id
_entity_poly.type
_entity_poly.pdbx_seq_one_letter_code
_entity_poly.pdbx_strand_id
1 'polypeptide(L)'
;MLARNLLTDDGVIFMSIDDNERDNLEKLGAEIFGESNYVATFPWRKRTAKSDVPFGVSQDYEWIVCFAKTSKFIARTTGTERKYFETEDYPHQPWRIHDLTTQRTAAERPNSAFTMVNPKTGKEYPVNPLRTWAVTKETFAQYYAEGKIVFPDDYPFLNISKPAFRYWKSDDMKKAGEMFGLMPVSTKLPDNIGMSLDGTKEITDIFDGKVFSYPKTVELISFFIDIISKIDKEAIVLDFFSGSATTAHAVMQLNAKDGGHRKFVMVQLPEPCDEKSEAYKAGYKTICDIGKERIRRAGEKIKQEDDCWKCVPLNRMDGSKPGDDTTAKIVKTIDAGDGKPSIEMVDISKNPDVGFRVFKLDDTNMKDVYYSAEEYSQTNLEDLESNIKEDRTDLDLLFGCLLDWGLPLSMPYRSEKIGNCTVHTYAPGDAALNVPDALIACFDSNVPENVIKEIAKRKPRRAVFRDSSFASSPEKINVFEIFKLYAPDTDVKVI
;
A
#
# COMPACT_ATOMS: atom_id res chain seq x y z
N MET A 1 13.58 11.60 -13.78
CA MET A 1 12.43 11.74 -14.73
C MET A 1 11.57 10.48 -14.80
N LEU A 2 12.13 9.30 -15.08
CA LEU A 2 11.32 8.07 -15.21
C LEU A 2 10.46 7.79 -13.97
N ALA A 3 11.02 7.82 -12.77
CA ALA A 3 10.30 7.61 -11.52
C ALA A 3 9.08 8.56 -11.35
N ARG A 4 9.22 9.83 -11.73
CA ARG A 4 8.11 10.79 -11.69
C ARG A 4 6.97 10.39 -12.63
N ASN A 5 7.30 9.85 -13.81
CA ASN A 5 6.29 9.42 -14.80
C ASN A 5 5.50 8.19 -14.35
N LEU A 6 6.10 7.34 -13.51
CA LEU A 6 5.43 6.16 -12.95
C LEU A 6 4.44 6.50 -11.82
N LEU A 7 4.56 7.66 -11.20
CA LEU A 7 3.64 8.08 -10.14
C LEU A 7 2.27 8.47 -10.70
N THR A 8 1.22 8.16 -9.94
CA THR A 8 -0.11 8.75 -10.11
C THR A 8 -0.08 10.25 -9.81
N ASP A 9 -1.11 11.01 -10.17
CA ASP A 9 -1.12 12.46 -9.92
C ASP A 9 -1.03 12.83 -8.43
N ASP A 10 -1.57 12.00 -7.57
CA ASP A 10 -1.50 12.07 -6.11
C ASP A 10 -0.33 11.28 -5.52
N GLY A 11 0.52 10.71 -6.38
CA GLY A 11 1.67 9.91 -5.99
C GLY A 11 2.79 10.73 -5.37
N VAL A 12 3.65 10.04 -4.61
CA VAL A 12 4.74 10.63 -3.82
C VAL A 12 5.97 9.73 -3.88
N ILE A 13 7.16 10.33 -3.78
CA ILE A 13 8.42 9.62 -3.65
C ILE A 13 9.08 9.96 -2.31
N PHE A 14 9.60 8.94 -1.62
CA PHE A 14 10.44 9.07 -0.44
C PHE A 14 11.84 8.56 -0.75
N MET A 15 12.84 9.35 -0.47
CA MET A 15 14.24 9.04 -0.81
C MET A 15 15.08 9.13 0.46
N SER A 16 15.59 7.98 0.91
CA SER A 16 16.51 7.93 2.06
C SER A 16 17.92 8.30 1.63
N ILE A 17 18.55 9.23 2.36
CA ILE A 17 19.89 9.73 2.05
C ILE A 17 20.61 10.14 3.34
N ASP A 18 21.95 10.12 3.32
CA ASP A 18 22.78 10.67 4.39
C ASP A 18 23.12 12.15 4.15
N ASP A 19 23.89 12.73 5.08
CA ASP A 19 24.27 14.14 5.00
C ASP A 19 25.17 14.49 3.80
N ASN A 20 25.89 13.50 3.23
CA ASN A 20 26.87 13.77 2.17
C ASN A 20 26.20 14.24 0.88
N GLU A 21 25.06 13.69 0.54
CA GLU A 21 24.38 13.95 -0.74
C GLU A 21 22.96 14.52 -0.59
N ARG A 22 22.52 14.83 0.63
CA ARG A 22 21.17 15.35 0.88
C ARG A 22 20.85 16.59 0.04
N ASP A 23 21.74 17.60 0.08
CA ASP A 23 21.52 18.88 -0.59
C ASP A 23 21.49 18.71 -2.12
N ASN A 24 22.30 17.80 -2.66
CA ASN A 24 22.31 17.48 -4.08
C ASN A 24 21.01 16.75 -4.48
N LEU A 25 20.54 15.83 -3.65
CA LEU A 25 19.28 15.11 -3.88
C LEU A 25 18.06 16.03 -3.81
N GLU A 26 18.03 16.99 -2.87
CA GLU A 26 16.95 17.97 -2.79
C GLU A 26 16.92 18.87 -4.04
N LYS A 27 18.08 19.35 -4.53
CA LYS A 27 18.16 20.14 -5.77
C LYS A 27 17.70 19.34 -6.98
N LEU A 28 18.18 18.10 -7.12
CA LEU A 28 17.76 17.22 -8.21
C LEU A 28 16.25 16.90 -8.14
N GLY A 29 15.73 16.69 -6.94
CA GLY A 29 14.31 16.50 -6.70
C GLY A 29 13.50 17.72 -7.12
N ALA A 30 13.93 18.92 -6.75
CA ALA A 30 13.30 20.18 -7.14
C ALA A 30 13.33 20.41 -8.67
N GLU A 31 14.41 20.04 -9.34
CA GLU A 31 14.51 20.10 -10.81
C GLU A 31 13.51 19.13 -11.48
N ILE A 32 13.38 17.89 -10.99
CA ILE A 32 12.55 16.86 -11.61
C ILE A 32 11.08 17.04 -11.27
N PHE A 33 10.75 17.30 -10.01
CA PHE A 33 9.37 17.36 -9.51
C PHE A 33 8.80 18.76 -9.49
N GLY A 34 9.65 19.80 -9.43
CA GLY A 34 9.31 21.20 -9.21
C GLY A 34 9.44 21.56 -7.73
N GLU A 35 9.97 22.75 -7.42
CA GLU A 35 10.14 23.26 -6.05
C GLU A 35 8.84 23.30 -5.26
N SER A 36 7.71 23.65 -5.92
CA SER A 36 6.38 23.70 -5.30
C SER A 36 5.84 22.34 -4.85
N ASN A 37 6.45 21.26 -5.32
CA ASN A 37 6.07 19.88 -4.99
C ASN A 37 6.98 19.24 -3.94
N TYR A 38 7.94 19.99 -3.40
CA TYR A 38 8.66 19.59 -2.20
C TYR A 38 7.69 19.51 -1.02
N VAL A 39 7.62 18.34 -0.38
CA VAL A 39 6.69 18.10 0.74
C VAL A 39 7.38 18.36 2.07
N ALA A 40 8.46 17.63 2.34
CA ALA A 40 9.22 17.72 3.58
C ALA A 40 10.50 16.88 3.52
N THR A 41 11.42 17.15 4.45
CA THR A 41 12.50 16.22 4.80
C THR A 41 12.29 15.72 6.23
N PHE A 42 12.20 14.41 6.41
CA PHE A 42 11.99 13.74 7.69
C PHE A 42 13.34 13.29 8.27
N PRO A 43 13.71 13.72 9.49
CA PRO A 43 14.91 13.25 10.18
C PRO A 43 14.64 11.87 10.80
N TRP A 44 15.34 10.84 10.35
CA TRP A 44 15.32 9.51 10.96
C TRP A 44 16.55 9.29 11.83
N ARG A 45 16.32 9.01 13.10
CA ARG A 45 17.41 8.73 14.02
C ARG A 45 17.94 7.31 13.78
N LYS A 46 19.19 7.23 13.26
CA LYS A 46 19.79 5.93 12.90
C LYS A 46 20.55 5.27 14.03
N ARG A 47 21.01 6.04 15.04
CA ARG A 47 21.80 5.51 16.16
C ARG A 47 21.70 6.41 17.41
N THR A 48 22.06 5.82 18.55
CA THR A 48 22.23 6.54 19.84
C THR A 48 23.67 6.54 20.32
N ALA A 49 24.47 5.56 19.90
CA ALA A 49 25.85 5.45 20.30
C ALA A 49 26.69 6.60 19.70
N LYS A 50 27.37 7.31 20.53
CA LYS A 50 28.35 8.31 20.11
C LYS A 50 29.65 7.58 19.75
N SER A 51 30.22 7.92 18.62
CA SER A 51 31.52 7.40 18.17
C SER A 51 32.51 8.55 18.08
N ASP A 52 33.79 8.24 18.14
CA ASP A 52 34.85 9.18 17.84
C ASP A 52 34.74 9.60 16.37
N VAL A 53 34.42 10.85 16.14
CA VAL A 53 34.21 11.42 14.81
C VAL A 53 35.00 12.73 14.70
N PRO A 54 35.42 13.12 13.50
CA PRO A 54 36.04 14.42 13.27
C PRO A 54 35.20 15.54 13.87
N PHE A 55 35.84 16.50 14.51
CA PHE A 55 35.19 17.64 15.19
C PHE A 55 34.30 17.28 16.39
N GLY A 56 34.27 16.04 16.87
CA GLY A 56 33.55 15.65 18.10
C GLY A 56 32.02 15.69 17.99
N VAL A 57 31.45 15.79 16.79
CA VAL A 57 29.99 15.84 16.55
C VAL A 57 29.54 14.59 15.87
N SER A 58 28.69 13.78 16.55
CA SER A 58 28.12 12.54 16.01
C SER A 58 26.94 12.85 15.09
N GLN A 59 26.95 12.26 13.90
CA GLN A 59 25.85 12.32 12.95
C GLN A 59 24.87 11.20 13.27
N ASP A 60 23.85 11.49 14.07
CA ASP A 60 22.89 10.52 14.58
C ASP A 60 21.70 10.29 13.66
N TYR A 61 21.55 11.12 12.61
CA TYR A 61 20.40 11.10 11.72
C TYR A 61 20.75 10.73 10.29
N GLU A 62 19.79 10.19 9.58
CA GLU A 62 19.65 10.13 8.14
C GLU A 62 18.37 10.86 7.76
N TRP A 63 18.22 11.17 6.48
CA TRP A 63 17.15 12.02 5.98
C TRP A 63 16.28 11.25 5.01
N ILE A 64 14.98 11.48 5.08
CA ILE A 64 14.03 10.98 4.07
C ILE A 64 13.42 12.20 3.39
N VAL A 65 13.91 12.49 2.18
CA VAL A 65 13.45 13.59 1.34
C VAL A 65 12.18 13.16 0.60
N CYS A 66 11.16 14.01 0.64
CA CYS A 66 9.83 13.70 0.11
C CYS A 66 9.41 14.74 -0.94
N PHE A 67 9.05 14.25 -2.13
CA PHE A 67 8.45 15.04 -3.21
C PHE A 67 7.14 14.41 -3.67
N ALA A 68 6.12 15.23 -3.85
CA ALA A 68 4.87 14.82 -4.50
C ALA A 68 4.96 14.99 -6.03
N LYS A 69 4.14 14.25 -6.79
CA LYS A 69 4.02 14.51 -8.22
C LYS A 69 3.27 15.80 -8.50
N THR A 70 2.19 16.03 -7.77
CA THR A 70 1.36 17.26 -7.86
C THR A 70 0.82 17.66 -6.49
N SER A 71 0.14 18.79 -6.42
CA SER A 71 -0.54 19.29 -5.22
C SER A 71 -1.77 18.45 -4.79
N LYS A 72 -2.12 17.38 -5.52
CA LYS A 72 -3.19 16.45 -5.15
C LYS A 72 -2.76 15.51 -4.02
N PHE A 73 -1.46 15.35 -3.79
CA PHE A 73 -0.93 14.52 -2.71
C PHE A 73 -1.36 15.04 -1.34
N ILE A 74 -1.84 14.13 -0.49
CA ILE A 74 -2.24 14.45 0.89
C ILE A 74 -1.83 13.32 1.83
N ALA A 75 -0.84 13.56 2.68
CA ALA A 75 -0.49 12.64 3.76
C ALA A 75 -1.44 12.79 4.95
N ARG A 76 -1.82 11.67 5.57
CA ARG A 76 -2.68 11.63 6.75
C ARG A 76 -2.22 10.57 7.74
N THR A 77 -2.41 10.87 9.01
CA THR A 77 -2.23 9.90 10.10
C THR A 77 -3.48 9.88 10.98
N THR A 78 -3.65 8.81 11.73
CA THR A 78 -4.74 8.73 12.71
C THR A 78 -4.54 9.83 13.76
N GLY A 79 -5.56 10.66 13.93
CA GLY A 79 -5.58 11.70 14.95
C GLY A 79 -5.81 11.10 16.34
N THR A 80 -5.47 11.88 17.37
CA THR A 80 -5.88 11.54 18.73
C THR A 80 -7.41 11.49 18.79
N GLU A 81 -7.97 10.46 19.36
CA GLU A 81 -9.39 10.33 19.52
C GLU A 81 -9.95 11.54 20.28
N ARG A 82 -10.89 12.24 19.66
CA ARG A 82 -11.53 13.39 20.30
C ARG A 82 -12.52 12.90 21.34
N LYS A 83 -12.39 13.37 22.58
CA LYS A 83 -13.34 13.04 23.63
C LYS A 83 -14.69 13.70 23.35
N TYR A 84 -15.70 12.88 23.11
CA TYR A 84 -17.08 13.32 23.01
C TYR A 84 -17.82 12.95 24.29
N PHE A 85 -18.74 13.83 24.71
CA PHE A 85 -19.63 13.61 25.84
C PHE A 85 -21.02 13.29 25.31
N GLU A 86 -21.74 12.43 26.01
CA GLU A 86 -23.14 12.18 25.78
C GLU A 86 -23.90 12.62 27.07
N THR A 87 -24.94 13.40 26.91
CA THR A 87 -25.65 14.01 28.03
C THR A 87 -27.14 13.80 27.89
N GLU A 88 -27.88 13.78 29.03
CA GLU A 88 -29.33 13.50 29.07
C GLU A 88 -30.18 14.52 28.30
N ASP A 89 -29.72 15.78 28.25
CA ASP A 89 -30.39 16.87 27.52
C ASP A 89 -30.15 16.78 26.00
N TYR A 90 -29.17 15.97 25.55
CA TYR A 90 -28.88 15.71 24.15
C TYR A 90 -28.63 14.19 23.92
N PRO A 91 -29.67 13.36 24.08
CA PRO A 91 -29.54 11.91 23.91
C PRO A 91 -29.20 11.56 22.47
N HIS A 92 -28.24 10.64 22.29
CA HIS A 92 -27.72 10.17 20.97
C HIS A 92 -27.10 11.26 20.10
N GLN A 93 -26.72 12.40 20.70
CA GLN A 93 -26.02 13.49 20.04
C GLN A 93 -24.68 13.79 20.76
N PRO A 94 -23.68 12.95 20.62
CA PRO A 94 -22.38 13.17 21.25
C PRO A 94 -21.79 14.52 20.84
N TRP A 95 -21.19 15.22 21.79
CA TRP A 95 -20.61 16.53 21.58
C TRP A 95 -19.29 16.71 22.32
N ARG A 96 -18.48 17.67 21.88
CA ARG A 96 -17.19 18.03 22.50
C ARG A 96 -17.09 19.52 22.76
N ILE A 97 -16.14 19.85 23.64
CA ILE A 97 -15.78 21.24 23.93
C ILE A 97 -14.83 21.76 22.84
N HIS A 98 -15.02 23.02 22.47
CA HIS A 98 -14.07 23.77 21.65
C HIS A 98 -13.88 25.19 22.21
N ASP A 99 -12.67 25.78 22.10
CA ASP A 99 -12.37 27.11 22.61
C ASP A 99 -13.29 28.15 21.94
N LEU A 100 -13.98 28.94 22.75
CA LEU A 100 -14.87 30.03 22.32
C LEU A 100 -14.12 31.33 22.12
N THR A 101 -12.79 31.38 22.33
CA THR A 101 -11.99 32.60 22.18
C THR A 101 -11.20 32.61 20.88
N THR A 102 -10.84 33.81 20.41
CA THR A 102 -9.93 34.02 19.28
C THR A 102 -8.60 34.63 19.77
N GLN A 103 -7.57 34.60 18.95
CA GLN A 103 -6.29 35.27 19.23
C GLN A 103 -6.30 36.76 18.82
N ARG A 104 -7.50 37.35 18.67
CA ARG A 104 -7.67 38.75 18.34
C ARG A 104 -7.93 39.57 19.60
N THR A 105 -7.35 40.75 19.65
CA THR A 105 -7.48 41.69 20.78
C THR A 105 -8.84 42.40 20.76
N ALA A 106 -9.20 43.03 21.91
CA ALA A 106 -10.42 43.88 22.02
C ALA A 106 -10.38 45.06 21.04
N ALA A 107 -9.22 45.61 20.73
CA ALA A 107 -9.07 46.68 19.75
C ALA A 107 -9.36 46.22 18.31
N GLU A 108 -9.00 45.01 17.99
CA GLU A 108 -9.25 44.42 16.65
C GLU A 108 -10.69 43.95 16.47
N ARG A 109 -11.36 43.52 17.55
CA ARG A 109 -12.74 43.00 17.53
C ARG A 109 -13.57 43.54 18.68
N PRO A 110 -13.89 44.84 18.70
CA PRO A 110 -14.62 45.46 19.81
C PRO A 110 -15.99 44.87 20.07
N ASN A 111 -16.74 44.44 19.03
CA ASN A 111 -18.07 43.82 19.18
C ASN A 111 -18.02 42.41 19.78
N SER A 112 -16.84 41.81 19.86
CA SER A 112 -16.61 40.49 20.48
C SER A 112 -15.94 40.62 21.86
N ALA A 113 -15.71 41.88 22.33
CA ALA A 113 -15.08 42.17 23.61
C ALA A 113 -16.16 42.62 24.62
N PHE A 114 -16.94 41.65 25.13
CA PHE A 114 -17.99 41.90 26.10
C PHE A 114 -17.96 40.88 27.25
N THR A 115 -18.49 41.26 28.43
CA THR A 115 -18.68 40.30 29.51
C THR A 115 -19.84 39.36 29.16
N MET A 116 -19.51 38.06 29.07
CA MET A 116 -20.54 37.05 28.81
C MET A 116 -21.21 36.63 30.11
N VAL A 117 -22.54 36.63 30.14
CA VAL A 117 -23.32 36.25 31.31
C VAL A 117 -24.01 34.93 31.07
N ASN A 118 -23.88 33.99 31.99
CA ASN A 118 -24.64 32.74 31.93
C ASN A 118 -26.15 33.03 32.16
N PRO A 119 -27.00 32.80 31.16
CA PRO A 119 -28.44 33.11 31.31
C PRO A 119 -29.18 32.31 32.39
N LYS A 120 -28.64 31.14 32.80
CA LYS A 120 -29.24 30.28 33.84
C LYS A 120 -28.86 30.74 35.24
N THR A 121 -27.62 31.15 35.45
CA THR A 121 -27.07 31.38 36.80
C THR A 121 -26.78 32.86 37.10
N GLY A 122 -26.78 33.72 36.07
CA GLY A 122 -26.36 35.11 36.18
C GLY A 122 -24.84 35.32 36.37
N LYS A 123 -24.05 34.25 36.37
CA LYS A 123 -22.60 34.34 36.56
C LYS A 123 -21.92 35.00 35.36
N GLU A 124 -21.04 35.92 35.65
CA GLU A 124 -20.35 36.73 34.69
C GLU A 124 -18.95 36.15 34.33
N TYR A 125 -18.62 36.20 33.03
CA TYR A 125 -17.36 35.78 32.50
C TYR A 125 -16.77 36.94 31.71
N PRO A 126 -15.84 37.71 32.29
CA PRO A 126 -15.22 38.86 31.62
C PRO A 126 -14.36 38.41 30.47
N VAL A 127 -14.32 39.21 29.41
CA VAL A 127 -13.43 38.95 28.26
C VAL A 127 -11.98 39.20 28.63
N ASN A 128 -11.09 38.37 28.11
CA ASN A 128 -9.66 38.65 28.15
C ASN A 128 -9.36 39.73 27.10
N PRO A 129 -8.77 40.91 27.47
CA PRO A 129 -8.46 41.98 26.51
C PRO A 129 -7.53 41.58 25.35
N LEU A 130 -6.70 40.57 25.56
CA LEU A 130 -5.77 40.01 24.56
C LEU A 130 -6.41 38.87 23.71
N ARG A 131 -7.61 38.41 24.08
CA ARG A 131 -8.33 37.31 23.41
C ARG A 131 -9.82 37.55 23.51
N THR A 132 -10.42 37.99 22.42
CA THR A 132 -11.89 38.22 22.39
C THR A 132 -12.65 36.91 22.15
N TRP A 133 -13.97 36.96 22.39
CA TRP A 133 -14.84 35.85 22.03
C TRP A 133 -14.90 35.64 20.52
N ALA A 134 -15.17 34.44 20.09
CA ALA A 134 -15.40 34.11 18.68
C ALA A 134 -16.80 34.56 18.18
N VAL A 135 -17.64 34.95 19.09
CA VAL A 135 -19.01 35.43 18.85
C VAL A 135 -19.14 36.93 19.23
N THR A 136 -20.09 37.62 18.60
CA THR A 136 -20.52 38.94 19.03
C THR A 136 -21.66 38.79 20.05
N LYS A 137 -22.09 39.91 20.68
CA LYS A 137 -23.18 39.87 21.64
C LYS A 137 -24.51 39.38 21.01
N GLU A 138 -24.75 39.75 19.76
CA GLU A 138 -25.93 39.34 18.99
C GLU A 138 -25.87 37.82 18.65
N THR A 139 -24.75 37.36 18.12
CA THR A 139 -24.59 35.95 17.77
C THR A 139 -24.48 35.02 18.98
N PHE A 140 -24.08 35.56 20.15
CA PHE A 140 -24.09 34.81 21.41
C PHE A 140 -25.51 34.35 21.78
N ALA A 141 -26.51 35.26 21.74
CA ALA A 141 -27.88 34.92 22.09
C ALA A 141 -28.46 33.81 21.19
N GLN A 142 -28.18 33.87 19.89
CA GLN A 142 -28.59 32.85 18.94
C GLN A 142 -27.89 31.51 19.22
N TYR A 143 -26.56 31.49 19.37
CA TYR A 143 -25.79 30.27 19.59
C TYR A 143 -26.10 29.60 20.93
N TYR A 144 -26.46 30.41 21.95
CA TYR A 144 -26.93 29.89 23.23
C TYR A 144 -28.28 29.20 23.08
N ALA A 145 -29.24 29.85 22.38
CA ALA A 145 -30.56 29.28 22.11
C ALA A 145 -30.47 27.96 21.25
N GLU A 146 -29.49 27.87 20.36
CA GLU A 146 -29.20 26.69 19.57
C GLU A 146 -28.42 25.60 20.35
N GLY A 147 -28.13 25.81 21.65
CA GLY A 147 -27.37 24.87 22.46
C GLY A 147 -25.87 24.76 22.12
N LYS A 148 -25.34 25.67 21.31
CA LYS A 148 -23.94 25.66 20.84
C LYS A 148 -22.92 26.22 21.82
N ILE A 149 -23.37 26.80 22.94
CA ILE A 149 -22.51 27.34 24.00
C ILE A 149 -22.78 26.57 25.29
N VAL A 150 -21.69 26.20 25.97
CA VAL A 150 -21.70 25.50 27.23
C VAL A 150 -20.91 26.32 28.27
N PHE A 151 -21.45 26.43 29.47
CA PHE A 151 -20.82 27.12 30.59
C PHE A 151 -20.15 26.15 31.56
N PRO A 152 -19.17 26.57 32.35
CA PRO A 152 -18.47 25.73 33.31
C PRO A 152 -19.41 24.98 34.28
N ASP A 153 -20.50 25.61 34.64
CA ASP A 153 -21.44 25.12 35.66
C ASP A 153 -22.62 24.31 35.05
N ASP A 154 -22.65 24.10 33.72
CA ASP A 154 -23.74 23.36 33.07
C ASP A 154 -23.72 21.86 33.38
N TYR A 155 -22.52 21.28 33.58
CA TYR A 155 -22.37 19.86 33.91
C TYR A 155 -21.22 19.62 34.88
N PRO A 156 -21.41 18.72 35.89
CA PRO A 156 -20.40 18.44 36.94
C PRO A 156 -19.05 17.89 36.40
N PHE A 157 -19.08 17.23 35.22
CA PHE A 157 -17.91 16.64 34.63
C PHE A 157 -17.07 17.63 33.82
N LEU A 158 -17.58 18.87 33.59
CA LEU A 158 -16.83 19.86 32.82
C LEU A 158 -15.72 20.51 33.66
N ASN A 159 -14.51 20.31 33.24
CA ASN A 159 -13.34 20.97 33.85
C ASN A 159 -12.89 22.14 32.96
N ILE A 160 -13.71 23.19 32.86
CA ILE A 160 -13.43 24.41 32.12
C ILE A 160 -13.60 25.63 32.99
N SER A 161 -12.79 26.67 32.81
CA SER A 161 -12.84 27.91 33.59
C SER A 161 -13.65 29.03 32.94
N LYS A 162 -13.99 28.87 31.66
CA LYS A 162 -14.68 29.86 30.83
C LYS A 162 -15.70 29.17 29.90
N PRO A 163 -16.69 29.91 29.36
CA PRO A 163 -17.59 29.37 28.35
C PRO A 163 -16.85 28.83 27.13
N ALA A 164 -17.42 27.78 26.54
CA ALA A 164 -16.88 27.08 25.40
C ALA A 164 -17.93 26.79 24.35
N PHE A 165 -17.51 26.50 23.11
CA PHE A 165 -18.41 25.95 22.12
C PHE A 165 -18.74 24.48 22.42
N ARG A 166 -19.97 24.10 22.11
CA ARG A 166 -20.39 22.71 21.93
C ARG A 166 -20.38 22.39 20.46
N TYR A 167 -19.53 21.42 20.06
CA TYR A 167 -19.47 20.91 18.69
C TYR A 167 -19.99 19.48 18.65
N TRP A 168 -21.01 19.27 17.84
CA TRP A 168 -21.62 17.96 17.65
C TRP A 168 -20.72 17.03 16.85
N LYS A 169 -20.66 15.74 17.23
CA LYS A 169 -19.90 14.72 16.50
C LYS A 169 -20.41 14.59 15.06
N SER A 170 -21.72 14.64 14.87
CA SER A 170 -22.36 14.62 13.55
C SER A 170 -21.90 15.75 12.64
N ASP A 171 -21.76 16.97 13.18
CA ASP A 171 -21.28 18.12 12.42
C ASP A 171 -19.79 18.00 12.10
N ASP A 172 -18.99 17.53 13.07
CA ASP A 172 -17.57 17.23 12.85
C ASP A 172 -17.38 16.16 11.75
N MET A 173 -18.19 15.08 11.80
CA MET A 173 -18.17 14.02 10.77
C MET A 173 -18.60 14.56 9.41
N LYS A 174 -19.70 15.31 9.34
CA LYS A 174 -20.19 15.90 8.09
C LYS A 174 -19.18 16.86 7.47
N LYS A 175 -18.53 17.68 8.29
CA LYS A 175 -17.50 18.64 7.84
C LYS A 175 -16.23 17.96 7.36
N ALA A 176 -15.81 16.92 8.03
CA ALA A 176 -14.57 16.21 7.74
C ALA A 176 -14.72 15.16 6.62
N GLY A 177 -15.93 14.61 6.41
CA GLY A 177 -16.16 13.53 5.45
C GLY A 177 -15.24 12.33 5.74
N GLU A 178 -14.60 11.81 4.72
CA GLU A 178 -13.61 10.70 4.80
C GLU A 178 -12.37 11.04 5.64
N MET A 179 -12.11 12.34 5.88
CA MET A 179 -10.99 12.80 6.70
C MET A 179 -11.31 12.82 8.21
N PHE A 180 -12.50 12.33 8.62
CA PHE A 180 -12.87 12.30 10.02
C PHE A 180 -11.94 11.37 10.84
N GLY A 181 -11.38 11.89 11.93
CA GLY A 181 -10.39 11.16 12.74
C GLY A 181 -8.97 11.19 12.20
N LEU A 182 -8.74 11.80 11.03
CA LEU A 182 -7.42 11.95 10.44
C LEU A 182 -6.85 13.35 10.71
N MET A 183 -5.51 13.43 10.79
CA MET A 183 -4.78 14.69 11.02
C MET A 183 -3.56 14.78 10.10
N PRO A 184 -3.02 16.00 9.87
CA PRO A 184 -1.75 16.17 9.16
C PRO A 184 -0.60 15.41 9.84
N VAL A 185 0.35 14.98 9.04
CA VAL A 185 1.54 14.24 9.50
C VAL A 185 2.60 15.23 9.99
N SER A 186 3.24 14.93 11.12
CA SER A 186 4.40 15.64 11.62
C SER A 186 5.69 15.14 10.99
N THR A 187 6.67 16.03 10.76
CA THR A 187 8.03 15.61 10.38
C THR A 187 8.79 14.96 11.54
N LYS A 188 8.34 15.14 12.78
CA LYS A 188 8.82 14.33 13.90
C LYS A 188 8.27 12.92 13.75
N LEU A 189 9.15 11.95 13.45
CA LEU A 189 8.80 10.55 13.37
C LEU A 189 8.39 10.01 14.76
N PRO A 190 7.47 9.03 14.82
CA PRO A 190 7.11 8.35 16.07
C PRO A 190 8.33 7.69 16.74
N ASP A 191 8.30 7.60 18.06
CA ASP A 191 9.45 7.07 18.83
C ASP A 191 9.67 5.55 18.62
N ASN A 192 8.64 4.82 18.15
CA ASN A 192 8.67 3.39 17.86
C ASN A 192 9.12 3.01 16.45
N ILE A 193 9.62 3.96 15.66
CA ILE A 193 10.10 3.70 14.28
C ILE A 193 11.32 2.78 14.22
N GLY A 194 12.08 2.68 15.32
CA GLY A 194 13.31 1.92 15.37
C GLY A 194 14.50 2.65 14.71
N MET A 195 15.67 2.08 14.90
CA MET A 195 16.96 2.57 14.39
C MET A 195 17.63 1.50 13.52
N SER A 196 18.78 1.80 12.92
CA SER A 196 19.51 0.85 12.06
C SER A 196 19.87 -0.48 12.77
N LEU A 197 20.08 -0.43 14.08
CA LEU A 197 20.33 -1.65 14.86
C LEU A 197 19.09 -2.56 14.92
N ASP A 198 17.90 -1.95 15.04
CA ASP A 198 16.63 -2.69 15.08
C ASP A 198 16.39 -3.37 13.74
N GLY A 199 16.62 -2.67 12.62
CA GLY A 199 16.54 -3.29 11.28
C GLY A 199 17.54 -4.44 11.11
N THR A 200 18.75 -4.33 11.68
CA THR A 200 19.72 -5.43 11.65
C THR A 200 19.22 -6.61 12.49
N LYS A 201 18.60 -6.35 13.64
CA LYS A 201 18.00 -7.39 14.48
C LYS A 201 16.85 -8.09 13.76
N GLU A 202 15.95 -7.34 13.11
CA GLU A 202 14.87 -7.91 12.30
C GLU A 202 15.38 -8.89 11.23
N ILE A 203 16.43 -8.50 10.49
CA ILE A 203 17.07 -9.40 9.51
C ILE A 203 17.64 -10.63 10.19
N THR A 204 18.35 -10.45 11.31
CA THR A 204 18.94 -11.57 12.05
C THR A 204 17.87 -12.54 12.55
N ASP A 205 16.76 -12.02 13.06
CA ASP A 205 15.63 -12.83 13.54
C ASP A 205 14.90 -13.59 12.41
N ILE A 206 14.89 -13.04 11.20
CA ILE A 206 14.27 -13.69 10.02
C ILE A 206 15.19 -14.77 9.42
N PHE A 207 16.51 -14.52 9.40
CA PHE A 207 17.47 -15.38 8.69
C PHE A 207 18.30 -16.28 9.60
N ASP A 208 18.18 -16.15 10.93
CA ASP A 208 19.06 -16.76 11.93
C ASP A 208 20.54 -16.33 11.72
N GLY A 209 20.77 -15.13 11.15
CA GLY A 209 22.10 -14.62 10.85
C GLY A 209 22.11 -13.26 10.18
N LYS A 210 23.26 -12.58 10.22
CA LYS A 210 23.43 -11.24 9.65
C LYS A 210 23.75 -11.32 8.15
N VAL A 211 22.74 -11.51 7.31
CA VAL A 211 22.91 -11.65 5.84
C VAL A 211 22.92 -10.33 5.07
N PHE A 212 22.53 -9.22 5.70
CA PHE A 212 22.49 -7.91 5.06
C PHE A 212 22.92 -6.80 6.01
N SER A 213 23.63 -5.79 5.49
CA SER A 213 24.14 -4.67 6.27
C SER A 213 23.22 -3.46 6.18
N TYR A 214 22.92 -2.85 7.33
CA TYR A 214 22.17 -1.59 7.44
C TYR A 214 20.77 -1.60 6.80
N PRO A 215 19.94 -2.62 7.00
CA PRO A 215 18.56 -2.58 6.51
C PRO A 215 17.78 -1.49 7.24
N LYS A 216 16.83 -0.87 6.57
CA LYS A 216 15.82 -0.03 7.21
C LYS A 216 14.87 -0.90 8.04
N THR A 217 14.26 -0.35 9.08
CA THR A 217 13.26 -1.06 9.89
C THR A 217 11.93 -1.18 9.13
N VAL A 218 11.20 -2.25 9.41
CA VAL A 218 9.85 -2.45 8.84
C VAL A 218 8.90 -1.35 9.30
N GLU A 219 9.03 -0.91 10.55
CA GLU A 219 8.23 0.16 11.14
C GLU A 219 8.42 1.50 10.43
N LEU A 220 9.66 1.85 10.04
CA LEU A 220 9.93 3.07 9.29
C LEU A 220 9.23 3.07 7.93
N ILE A 221 9.38 1.99 7.19
CA ILE A 221 8.76 1.86 5.87
C ILE A 221 7.23 1.78 6.00
N SER A 222 6.73 1.00 6.97
CA SER A 222 5.30 0.91 7.27
C SER A 222 4.68 2.27 7.60
N PHE A 223 5.39 3.12 8.35
CA PHE A 223 4.93 4.48 8.64
C PHE A 223 4.70 5.29 7.37
N PHE A 224 5.68 5.30 6.44
CA PHE A 224 5.55 6.06 5.19
C PHE A 224 4.46 5.49 4.27
N ILE A 225 4.30 4.17 4.22
CA ILE A 225 3.20 3.55 3.46
C ILE A 225 1.85 3.87 4.12
N ASP A 226 1.76 3.79 5.44
CA ASP A 226 0.51 4.04 6.18
C ASP A 226 0.00 5.47 5.98
N ILE A 227 0.86 6.49 6.07
CA ILE A 227 0.45 7.90 5.94
C ILE A 227 -0.05 8.29 4.55
N ILE A 228 0.34 7.54 3.50
CA ILE A 228 -0.14 7.76 2.12
C ILE A 228 -1.36 6.91 1.79
N SER A 229 -1.52 5.77 2.45
CA SER A 229 -2.56 4.77 2.14
C SER A 229 -3.63 4.64 3.23
N LYS A 230 -3.80 5.67 4.08
CA LYS A 230 -4.86 5.68 5.10
C LYS A 230 -6.26 5.60 4.50
N ILE A 231 -6.45 6.21 3.34
CA ILE A 231 -7.74 6.27 2.64
C ILE A 231 -7.78 5.20 1.56
N ASP A 232 -6.76 5.16 0.71
CA ASP A 232 -6.63 4.18 -0.37
C ASP A 232 -5.70 3.03 0.05
N LYS A 233 -6.30 1.93 0.46
CA LYS A 233 -5.58 0.70 0.84
C LYS A 233 -5.22 -0.21 -0.35
N GLU A 234 -5.46 0.24 -1.57
CA GLU A 234 -5.12 -0.47 -2.83
C GLU A 234 -3.83 0.06 -3.47
N ALA A 235 -3.12 0.96 -2.81
CA ALA A 235 -1.94 1.65 -3.32
C ALA A 235 -0.86 0.67 -3.84
N ILE A 236 -0.18 1.06 -4.92
CA ILE A 236 0.99 0.33 -5.46
C ILE A 236 2.25 1.00 -4.93
N VAL A 237 3.09 0.24 -4.25
CA VAL A 237 4.36 0.68 -3.67
C VAL A 237 5.51 0.16 -4.53
N LEU A 238 6.24 1.07 -5.18
CA LEU A 238 7.42 0.75 -5.99
C LEU A 238 8.69 1.09 -5.21
N ASP A 239 9.57 0.12 -5.03
CA ASP A 239 10.91 0.30 -4.49
C ASP A 239 11.95 -0.18 -5.51
N PHE A 240 12.64 0.76 -6.16
CA PHE A 240 13.59 0.45 -7.22
C PHE A 240 15.06 0.39 -6.76
N PHE A 241 15.29 0.41 -5.45
CA PHE A 241 16.55 0.06 -4.78
C PHE A 241 16.26 -0.83 -3.57
N SER A 242 15.55 -1.94 -3.82
CA SER A 242 14.87 -2.72 -2.79
C SER A 242 15.78 -3.38 -1.75
N GLY A 243 17.09 -3.51 -2.03
CA GLY A 243 18.05 -4.09 -1.11
C GLY A 243 17.57 -5.42 -0.54
N SER A 244 17.37 -5.49 0.77
CA SER A 244 16.86 -6.67 1.45
C SER A 244 15.32 -6.82 1.39
N ALA A 245 14.60 -6.06 0.58
CA ALA A 245 13.15 -6.09 0.41
C ALA A 245 12.33 -5.76 1.69
N THR A 246 12.80 -4.80 2.49
CA THR A 246 12.06 -4.31 3.67
C THR A 246 10.68 -3.78 3.30
N THR A 247 10.57 -3.10 2.16
CA THR A 247 9.33 -2.52 1.67
C THR A 247 8.25 -3.57 1.40
N ALA A 248 8.62 -4.70 0.78
CA ALA A 248 7.68 -5.81 0.57
C ALA A 248 7.17 -6.39 1.90
N HIS A 249 8.07 -6.58 2.88
CA HIS A 249 7.71 -7.03 4.23
C HIS A 249 6.72 -6.05 4.88
N ALA A 250 6.99 -4.74 4.83
CA ALA A 250 6.12 -3.71 5.39
C ALA A 250 4.73 -3.69 4.74
N VAL A 251 4.64 -3.84 3.41
CA VAL A 251 3.35 -3.91 2.69
C VAL A 251 2.54 -5.11 3.14
N MET A 252 3.14 -6.31 3.18
CA MET A 252 2.44 -7.53 3.63
C MET A 252 1.96 -7.41 5.08
N GLN A 253 2.79 -6.87 5.97
CA GLN A 253 2.44 -6.67 7.37
C GLN A 253 1.30 -5.65 7.56
N LEU A 254 1.30 -4.55 6.80
CA LEU A 254 0.21 -3.58 6.83
C LEU A 254 -1.10 -4.16 6.30
N ASN A 255 -1.05 -4.92 5.20
CA ASN A 255 -2.24 -5.58 4.65
C ASN A 255 -2.84 -6.58 5.63
N ALA A 256 -2.01 -7.39 6.30
CA ALA A 256 -2.46 -8.31 7.35
C ALA A 256 -3.08 -7.56 8.54
N LYS A 257 -2.49 -6.40 8.93
CA LYS A 257 -2.93 -5.61 10.07
C LYS A 257 -4.27 -4.91 9.85
N ASP A 258 -4.50 -4.35 8.65
CA ASP A 258 -5.64 -3.46 8.41
C ASP A 258 -6.59 -3.94 7.30
N GLY A 259 -6.37 -5.16 6.77
CA GLY A 259 -7.18 -5.74 5.70
C GLY A 259 -7.03 -5.02 4.36
N GLY A 260 -5.94 -4.32 4.13
CA GLY A 260 -5.65 -3.65 2.86
C GLY A 260 -5.17 -4.62 1.77
N HIS A 261 -5.20 -4.15 0.52
CA HIS A 261 -4.75 -4.90 -0.66
C HIS A 261 -3.66 -4.16 -1.43
N ARG A 262 -2.79 -3.44 -0.69
CA ARG A 262 -1.62 -2.77 -1.28
C ARG A 262 -0.76 -3.77 -1.99
N LYS A 263 -0.19 -3.35 -3.12
CA LYS A 263 0.73 -4.16 -3.92
C LYS A 263 2.13 -3.59 -3.84
N PHE A 264 3.13 -4.46 -3.96
CA PHE A 264 4.52 -4.03 -4.04
C PHE A 264 5.17 -4.44 -5.36
N VAL A 265 6.06 -3.58 -5.86
CA VAL A 265 6.95 -3.85 -6.98
C VAL A 265 8.37 -3.55 -6.52
N MET A 266 9.20 -4.60 -6.46
CA MET A 266 10.58 -4.51 -5.98
C MET A 266 11.54 -4.65 -7.15
N VAL A 267 12.45 -3.69 -7.32
CA VAL A 267 13.48 -3.77 -8.35
C VAL A 267 14.85 -3.72 -7.69
N GLN A 268 15.71 -4.68 -8.02
CA GLN A 268 17.07 -4.79 -7.51
C GLN A 268 18.00 -5.33 -8.58
N LEU A 269 19.18 -4.72 -8.72
CA LEU A 269 20.25 -5.27 -9.50
C LEU A 269 20.81 -6.53 -8.82
N PRO A 270 21.19 -7.57 -9.59
CA PRO A 270 21.72 -8.82 -9.03
C PRO A 270 23.20 -8.66 -8.60
N GLU A 271 23.47 -7.68 -7.74
CA GLU A 271 24.80 -7.45 -7.18
C GLU A 271 25.29 -8.68 -6.42
N PRO A 272 26.51 -9.17 -6.69
CA PRO A 272 27.04 -10.35 -6.01
C PRO A 272 27.31 -10.06 -4.52
N CYS A 273 27.00 -11.03 -3.67
CA CYS A 273 27.42 -11.01 -2.27
C CYS A 273 28.93 -11.30 -2.18
N ASP A 274 29.62 -10.64 -1.24
CA ASP A 274 31.02 -10.94 -0.95
C ASP A 274 31.16 -12.43 -0.52
N GLU A 275 32.05 -13.17 -1.13
CA GLU A 275 32.28 -14.59 -0.83
C GLU A 275 32.62 -14.87 0.63
N LYS A 276 33.17 -13.89 1.35
CA LYS A 276 33.49 -13.98 2.78
C LYS A 276 32.32 -13.62 3.67
N SER A 277 31.23 -13.06 3.12
CA SER A 277 30.06 -12.63 3.89
C SER A 277 29.28 -13.82 4.45
N GLU A 278 28.54 -13.57 5.54
CA GLU A 278 27.59 -14.54 6.09
C GLU A 278 26.47 -14.88 5.09
N ALA A 279 26.07 -13.92 4.26
CA ALA A 279 25.09 -14.14 3.20
C ALA A 279 25.56 -15.20 2.20
N TYR A 280 26.79 -15.08 1.70
CA TYR A 280 27.34 -16.04 0.74
C TYR A 280 27.51 -17.43 1.35
N LYS A 281 27.98 -17.52 2.60
CA LYS A 281 28.09 -18.79 3.37
C LYS A 281 26.73 -19.44 3.59
N ALA A 282 25.65 -18.63 3.74
CA ALA A 282 24.27 -19.10 3.84
C ALA A 282 23.65 -19.51 2.50
N GLY A 283 24.40 -19.38 1.38
CA GLY A 283 23.96 -19.80 0.04
C GLY A 283 23.35 -18.67 -0.81
N TYR A 284 23.30 -17.44 -0.34
CA TYR A 284 22.81 -16.28 -1.10
C TYR A 284 23.94 -15.69 -1.94
N LYS A 285 23.85 -15.84 -3.25
CA LYS A 285 24.89 -15.36 -4.16
C LYS A 285 24.74 -13.90 -4.53
N THR A 286 23.51 -13.39 -4.52
CA THR A 286 23.18 -12.01 -4.89
C THR A 286 22.26 -11.36 -3.85
N ILE A 287 22.23 -10.01 -3.85
CA ILE A 287 21.29 -9.25 -3.01
C ILE A 287 19.84 -9.63 -3.34
N CYS A 288 19.55 -9.92 -4.63
CA CYS A 288 18.21 -10.38 -5.04
C CYS A 288 17.79 -11.69 -4.34
N ASP A 289 18.73 -12.59 -4.07
CA ASP A 289 18.43 -13.86 -3.39
C ASP A 289 18.02 -13.61 -1.93
N ILE A 290 18.69 -12.67 -1.25
CA ILE A 290 18.34 -12.24 0.09
C ILE A 290 16.95 -11.62 0.09
N GLY A 291 16.65 -10.69 -0.83
CA GLY A 291 15.36 -10.04 -0.94
C GLY A 291 14.20 -11.02 -1.15
N LYS A 292 14.35 -11.96 -2.10
CA LYS A 292 13.35 -13.01 -2.37
C LYS A 292 13.10 -13.87 -1.13
N GLU A 293 14.15 -14.28 -0.45
CA GLU A 293 14.03 -15.12 0.73
C GLU A 293 13.41 -14.36 1.92
N ARG A 294 13.75 -13.07 2.10
CA ARG A 294 13.08 -12.24 3.10
C ARG A 294 11.57 -12.18 2.87
N ILE A 295 11.13 -11.96 1.64
CA ILE A 295 9.70 -11.92 1.31
C ILE A 295 9.03 -13.24 1.68
N ARG A 296 9.64 -14.40 1.35
CA ARG A 296 9.09 -15.72 1.69
C ARG A 296 8.96 -15.92 3.19
N ARG A 297 10.05 -15.68 3.94
CA ARG A 297 10.08 -15.90 5.40
C ARG A 297 9.17 -14.93 6.14
N ALA A 298 9.14 -13.65 5.72
CA ALA A 298 8.20 -12.67 6.27
C ALA A 298 6.74 -13.07 6.01
N GLY A 299 6.44 -13.54 4.80
CA GLY A 299 5.11 -14.04 4.45
C GLY A 299 4.68 -15.25 5.29
N GLU A 300 5.57 -16.23 5.50
CA GLU A 300 5.29 -17.38 6.36
C GLU A 300 5.07 -16.98 7.82
N LYS A 301 5.89 -16.05 8.34
CA LYS A 301 5.71 -15.52 9.69
C LYS A 301 4.36 -14.83 9.86
N ILE A 302 3.97 -13.99 8.90
CA ILE A 302 2.67 -13.29 8.91
C ILE A 302 1.52 -14.29 8.89
N LYS A 303 1.59 -15.37 8.08
CA LYS A 303 0.57 -16.42 8.07
C LYS A 303 0.49 -17.15 9.40
N GLN A 304 1.63 -17.48 10.03
CA GLN A 304 1.66 -18.15 11.33
C GLN A 304 1.08 -17.28 12.43
N GLU A 305 1.37 -15.98 12.41
CA GLU A 305 0.80 -15.02 13.36
C GLU A 305 -0.74 -14.92 13.14
N ASP A 306 -1.22 -14.91 11.92
CA ASP A 306 -2.66 -14.93 11.59
C ASP A 306 -3.32 -16.25 12.03
N ASP A 307 -2.69 -17.40 11.81
CA ASP A 307 -3.18 -18.71 12.25
C ASP A 307 -3.22 -18.86 13.78
N CYS A 308 -2.29 -18.23 14.50
CA CYS A 308 -2.29 -18.21 15.97
C CYS A 308 -3.54 -17.53 16.56
N TRP A 309 -4.07 -16.52 15.88
CA TRP A 309 -5.32 -15.85 16.28
C TRP A 309 -6.57 -16.70 16.01
N LYS A 310 -6.54 -17.60 15.03
CA LYS A 310 -7.63 -18.55 14.74
C LYS A 310 -7.84 -19.61 15.82
N CYS A 311 -6.84 -19.81 16.69
CA CYS A 311 -6.86 -20.87 17.69
C CYS A 311 -7.50 -20.50 19.04
N VAL A 312 -8.06 -19.30 19.19
CA VAL A 312 -8.77 -18.95 20.44
C VAL A 312 -10.25 -19.34 20.29
N PRO A 313 -10.73 -20.39 20.98
CA PRO A 313 -12.14 -20.77 20.90
C PRO A 313 -12.98 -19.71 21.60
N LEU A 314 -13.76 -18.97 20.81
CA LEU A 314 -14.79 -18.08 21.33
C LEU A 314 -15.98 -18.93 21.86
N ASN A 315 -16.06 -19.06 23.17
CA ASN A 315 -17.31 -19.46 23.79
C ASN A 315 -18.31 -18.29 23.69
N ARG A 316 -19.47 -18.54 23.08
CA ARG A 316 -20.57 -17.54 23.15
C ARG A 316 -20.90 -17.27 24.61
N MET A 317 -21.39 -16.05 24.91
CA MET A 317 -21.81 -15.69 26.29
C MET A 317 -22.88 -16.64 26.86
N ASP A 318 -23.56 -17.41 26.00
CA ASP A 318 -24.56 -18.44 26.35
C ASP A 318 -23.99 -19.85 26.53
N GLY A 319 -22.64 -20.04 26.39
CA GLY A 319 -21.98 -21.33 26.54
C GLY A 319 -22.11 -22.28 25.35
N SER A 320 -22.73 -21.88 24.24
CA SER A 320 -22.89 -22.72 23.07
C SER A 320 -21.67 -22.68 22.14
N LYS A 321 -21.33 -23.84 21.50
CA LYS A 321 -20.27 -23.90 20.49
C LYS A 321 -20.75 -23.28 19.17
N PRO A 322 -19.88 -22.57 18.41
CA PRO A 322 -20.23 -22.07 17.09
C PRO A 322 -20.54 -23.25 16.15
N GLY A 323 -21.60 -23.11 15.36
CA GLY A 323 -21.89 -24.07 14.27
C GLY A 323 -20.98 -23.81 13.06
N ASP A 324 -20.87 -24.79 12.15
CA ASP A 324 -19.96 -24.83 11.00
C ASP A 324 -20.12 -23.70 9.96
N ASP A 325 -21.10 -22.80 10.13
CA ASP A 325 -21.44 -21.76 9.13
C ASP A 325 -21.22 -20.32 9.66
N THR A 326 -20.42 -20.16 10.70
CA THR A 326 -20.08 -18.84 11.22
C THR A 326 -18.69 -18.41 10.76
N THR A 327 -18.62 -17.42 9.87
CA THR A 327 -17.45 -16.54 9.71
C THR A 327 -17.00 -16.09 11.08
N ALA A 328 -15.92 -16.67 11.57
CA ALA A 328 -15.42 -16.37 12.89
C ALA A 328 -14.89 -14.93 12.90
N LYS A 329 -15.52 -14.07 13.71
CA LYS A 329 -14.99 -12.74 14.00
C LYS A 329 -14.18 -12.84 15.26
N ILE A 330 -12.88 -12.54 15.21
CA ILE A 330 -12.05 -12.43 16.40
C ILE A 330 -12.24 -11.07 17.02
N VAL A 331 -12.40 -11.11 18.30
CA VAL A 331 -12.50 -9.95 19.18
C VAL A 331 -11.11 -9.69 19.76
N LYS A 332 -10.46 -8.62 19.37
CA LYS A 332 -9.21 -8.18 19.96
C LYS A 332 -9.56 -7.32 21.18
N THR A 333 -9.16 -7.79 22.36
CA THR A 333 -9.23 -6.99 23.56
C THR A 333 -8.06 -5.99 23.54
N ILE A 334 -8.35 -4.71 23.37
CA ILE A 334 -7.37 -3.63 23.50
C ILE A 334 -7.53 -3.05 24.90
N ASP A 335 -6.43 -3.00 25.64
CA ASP A 335 -6.40 -2.27 26.89
C ASP A 335 -6.38 -0.77 26.58
N ALA A 336 -7.53 -0.12 26.76
CA ALA A 336 -7.70 1.30 26.49
C ALA A 336 -7.09 2.23 27.54
N GLY A 337 -6.29 1.68 28.47
CA GLY A 337 -5.61 2.46 29.50
C GLY A 337 -6.54 2.99 30.63
N ASP A 338 -7.83 2.69 30.57
CA ASP A 338 -8.84 3.04 31.58
C ASP A 338 -9.34 1.81 32.38
N GLY A 339 -8.69 0.66 32.19
CA GLY A 339 -9.04 -0.59 32.87
C GLY A 339 -10.29 -1.29 32.34
N LYS A 340 -10.84 -0.84 31.22
CA LYS A 340 -11.97 -1.53 30.55
C LYS A 340 -11.51 -2.07 29.20
N PRO A 341 -11.67 -3.37 28.93
CA PRO A 341 -11.35 -3.93 27.64
C PRO A 341 -12.29 -3.39 26.58
N SER A 342 -11.76 -2.72 25.56
CA SER A 342 -12.53 -2.45 24.34
C SER A 342 -12.37 -3.62 23.37
N ILE A 343 -13.47 -3.96 22.69
CA ILE A 343 -13.57 -5.12 21.82
C ILE A 343 -13.61 -4.62 20.38
N GLU A 344 -12.58 -4.90 19.61
CA GLU A 344 -12.58 -4.65 18.17
C GLU A 344 -12.89 -5.96 17.42
N MET A 345 -13.92 -5.93 16.57
CA MET A 345 -14.28 -7.09 15.74
C MET A 345 -13.47 -7.08 14.47
N VAL A 346 -12.56 -8.03 14.30
CA VAL A 346 -11.77 -8.21 13.08
C VAL A 346 -12.35 -9.35 12.26
N ASP A 347 -12.59 -9.11 10.98
CA ASP A 347 -13.04 -10.13 10.04
C ASP A 347 -11.86 -11.01 9.61
N ILE A 348 -11.84 -12.28 10.05
CA ILE A 348 -10.75 -13.25 9.83
C ILE A 348 -10.89 -13.98 8.49
N SER A 349 -11.87 -13.69 7.68
CA SER A 349 -12.12 -14.45 6.43
C SER A 349 -11.04 -14.23 5.36
N LYS A 350 -10.01 -13.42 5.63
CA LYS A 350 -8.97 -13.07 4.66
C LYS A 350 -7.61 -13.59 5.11
N ASN A 351 -7.21 -14.74 4.57
CA ASN A 351 -5.79 -15.10 4.51
C ASN A 351 -5.04 -13.94 3.85
N PRO A 352 -4.03 -13.34 4.51
CA PRO A 352 -3.27 -12.26 3.90
C PRO A 352 -2.59 -12.76 2.62
N ASP A 353 -2.69 -11.99 1.54
CA ASP A 353 -1.94 -12.28 0.32
C ASP A 353 -0.46 -11.96 0.56
N VAL A 354 0.33 -13.01 0.68
CA VAL A 354 1.81 -12.94 0.83
C VAL A 354 2.51 -13.49 -0.40
N GLY A 355 1.76 -13.76 -1.48
CA GLY A 355 2.29 -14.23 -2.75
C GLY A 355 3.08 -13.13 -3.48
N PHE A 356 4.10 -13.56 -4.23
CA PHE A 356 4.83 -12.67 -5.14
C PHE A 356 5.35 -13.44 -6.35
N ARG A 357 5.64 -12.70 -7.41
CA ARG A 357 6.28 -13.24 -8.62
C ARG A 357 7.67 -12.65 -8.77
N VAL A 358 8.57 -13.45 -9.33
CA VAL A 358 9.94 -13.04 -9.64
C VAL A 358 10.08 -12.99 -11.15
N PHE A 359 10.49 -11.85 -11.66
CA PHE A 359 10.85 -11.67 -13.06
C PHE A 359 12.33 -11.32 -13.15
N LYS A 360 12.97 -11.81 -14.17
CA LYS A 360 14.31 -11.39 -14.57
C LYS A 360 14.17 -10.60 -15.86
N LEU A 361 14.68 -9.37 -15.89
CA LEU A 361 14.77 -8.62 -17.13
C LEU A 361 15.79 -9.30 -18.03
N ASP A 362 15.38 -9.65 -19.22
CA ASP A 362 16.18 -10.29 -20.24
C ASP A 362 15.90 -9.65 -21.60
N ASP A 363 16.60 -10.11 -22.64
CA ASP A 363 16.33 -9.72 -24.01
C ASP A 363 14.95 -10.17 -24.48
N THR A 364 14.51 -9.65 -25.64
CA THR A 364 13.26 -10.07 -26.28
C THR A 364 13.21 -11.60 -26.45
N ASN A 365 11.99 -12.15 -26.38
CA ASN A 365 11.74 -13.57 -26.64
C ASN A 365 11.97 -13.95 -28.11
N MET A 366 12.00 -12.96 -29.00
CA MET A 366 12.14 -13.16 -30.42
C MET A 366 13.60 -13.08 -30.87
N LYS A 367 13.96 -13.83 -31.89
CA LYS A 367 15.24 -13.70 -32.60
C LYS A 367 15.28 -12.38 -33.36
N ASP A 368 16.45 -11.76 -33.46
CA ASP A 368 16.64 -10.61 -34.34
C ASP A 368 16.56 -11.06 -35.80
N VAL A 369 15.53 -10.60 -36.52
CA VAL A 369 15.28 -10.97 -37.91
C VAL A 369 15.62 -9.84 -38.89
N TYR A 370 16.36 -8.83 -38.44
CA TYR A 370 16.83 -7.74 -39.30
C TYR A 370 18.15 -8.13 -39.95
N TYR A 371 18.05 -8.75 -41.15
CA TYR A 371 19.18 -8.99 -42.02
C TYR A 371 19.24 -7.92 -43.11
N SER A 372 20.42 -7.45 -43.45
CA SER A 372 20.60 -6.64 -44.67
C SER A 372 20.30 -7.52 -45.90
N ALA A 373 19.92 -6.90 -47.02
CA ALA A 373 19.57 -7.65 -48.24
C ALA A 373 20.69 -8.58 -48.74
N GLU A 374 21.95 -8.34 -48.35
CA GLU A 374 23.13 -9.13 -48.70
C GLU A 374 23.37 -10.33 -47.77
N GLU A 375 22.72 -10.34 -46.58
CA GLU A 375 22.86 -11.38 -45.56
C GLU A 375 21.77 -12.46 -45.64
N TYR A 376 20.79 -12.31 -46.54
CA TYR A 376 19.76 -13.32 -46.74
C TYR A 376 20.33 -14.59 -47.39
N SER A 377 20.32 -15.67 -46.63
CA SER A 377 20.64 -17.04 -47.08
C SER A 377 19.47 -17.97 -46.87
N GLN A 378 19.48 -19.16 -47.50
CA GLN A 378 18.42 -20.16 -47.29
C GLN A 378 18.30 -20.57 -45.80
N THR A 379 19.41 -20.61 -45.08
CA THR A 379 19.47 -20.92 -43.64
C THR A 379 18.76 -19.82 -42.81
N ASN A 380 18.86 -18.55 -43.23
CA ASN A 380 18.20 -17.42 -42.55
C ASN A 380 16.68 -17.42 -42.80
N LEU A 381 16.20 -18.05 -43.88
CA LEU A 381 14.77 -18.26 -44.13
C LEU A 381 14.19 -19.33 -43.20
N GLU A 382 14.96 -20.37 -42.86
CA GLU A 382 14.57 -21.37 -41.88
C GLU A 382 14.55 -20.78 -40.45
N ASP A 383 15.43 -19.81 -40.14
CA ASP A 383 15.40 -19.04 -38.90
C ASP A 383 14.15 -18.12 -38.77
N LEU A 384 13.58 -17.69 -39.89
CA LEU A 384 12.33 -16.93 -39.92
C LEU A 384 11.10 -17.78 -39.59
N GLU A 385 11.13 -19.10 -39.83
CA GLU A 385 10.06 -20.04 -39.41
C GLU A 385 10.10 -20.28 -37.90
N SER A 386 11.25 -20.09 -37.24
CA SER A 386 11.41 -20.24 -35.78
C SER A 386 11.92 -18.92 -35.19
N ASN A 387 11.05 -17.94 -35.16
CA ASN A 387 11.35 -16.60 -34.67
C ASN A 387 11.52 -16.48 -33.15
N ILE A 388 11.24 -17.55 -32.38
CA ILE A 388 11.40 -17.60 -30.92
C ILE A 388 12.79 -18.14 -30.57
N LYS A 389 13.44 -17.55 -29.57
CA LYS A 389 14.73 -18.03 -29.04
C LYS A 389 14.53 -19.40 -28.37
N GLU A 390 15.50 -20.30 -28.55
CA GLU A 390 15.42 -21.70 -28.10
C GLU A 390 15.41 -21.86 -26.57
N ASP A 391 15.97 -20.90 -25.85
CA ASP A 391 16.07 -20.89 -24.40
C ASP A 391 14.80 -20.31 -23.70
N ARG A 392 13.78 -19.96 -24.44
CA ARG A 392 12.53 -19.39 -23.91
C ARG A 392 11.53 -20.48 -23.53
N THR A 393 10.97 -20.33 -22.33
CA THR A 393 9.92 -21.21 -21.82
C THR A 393 8.51 -20.71 -22.22
N ASP A 394 7.50 -21.57 -22.12
CA ASP A 394 6.11 -21.17 -22.34
C ASP A 394 5.67 -20.01 -21.46
N LEU A 395 6.20 -19.93 -20.22
CA LEU A 395 5.90 -18.83 -19.33
C LEU A 395 6.55 -17.52 -19.79
N ASP A 396 7.74 -17.55 -20.34
CA ASP A 396 8.39 -16.36 -20.90
C ASP A 396 7.55 -15.80 -22.07
N LEU A 397 7.03 -16.68 -22.92
CA LEU A 397 6.14 -16.30 -24.02
C LEU A 397 4.80 -15.76 -23.50
N LEU A 398 4.19 -16.43 -22.52
CA LEU A 398 2.96 -15.99 -21.90
C LEU A 398 3.10 -14.57 -21.31
N PHE A 399 4.12 -14.35 -20.48
CA PHE A 399 4.35 -13.07 -19.86
C PHE A 399 4.79 -11.99 -20.87
N GLY A 400 5.51 -12.35 -21.93
CA GLY A 400 5.77 -11.46 -23.06
C GLY A 400 4.49 -10.97 -23.71
N CYS A 401 3.54 -11.86 -24.00
CA CYS A 401 2.23 -11.47 -24.55
C CYS A 401 1.43 -10.58 -23.59
N LEU A 402 1.51 -10.83 -22.28
CA LEU A 402 0.82 -9.98 -21.29
C LEU A 402 1.36 -8.56 -21.30
N LEU A 403 2.69 -8.39 -21.42
CA LEU A 403 3.34 -7.09 -21.54
C LEU A 403 2.91 -6.36 -22.81
N ASP A 404 2.95 -7.03 -23.97
CA ASP A 404 2.53 -6.46 -25.26
C ASP A 404 1.10 -5.96 -25.24
N TRP A 405 0.22 -6.67 -24.53
CA TRP A 405 -1.19 -6.29 -24.43
C TRP A 405 -1.53 -5.38 -23.25
N GLY A 406 -0.53 -4.98 -22.44
CA GLY A 406 -0.73 -4.15 -21.27
C GLY A 406 -1.62 -4.78 -20.21
N LEU A 407 -1.60 -6.12 -20.09
CA LEU A 407 -2.35 -6.85 -19.08
C LEU A 407 -1.58 -6.87 -17.76
N PRO A 408 -2.27 -6.77 -16.60
CA PRO A 408 -1.61 -6.83 -15.30
C PRO A 408 -0.87 -8.16 -15.12
N LEU A 409 0.40 -8.12 -14.68
CA LEU A 409 1.20 -9.33 -14.48
C LEU A 409 0.89 -10.06 -13.16
N SER A 410 0.05 -9.50 -12.32
CA SER A 410 -0.25 -10.00 -10.96
C SER A 410 -1.47 -10.94 -10.88
N MET A 411 -2.22 -11.12 -11.98
CA MET A 411 -3.42 -11.94 -11.96
C MET A 411 -3.07 -13.44 -11.84
N PRO A 412 -3.94 -14.26 -11.25
CA PRO A 412 -3.71 -15.70 -11.14
C PRO A 412 -3.61 -16.36 -12.52
N TYR A 413 -2.81 -17.42 -12.62
CA TYR A 413 -2.78 -18.29 -13.79
C TYR A 413 -2.70 -19.76 -13.38
N ARG A 414 -3.12 -20.63 -14.27
CA ARG A 414 -3.01 -22.08 -14.12
C ARG A 414 -2.51 -22.69 -15.41
N SER A 415 -1.82 -23.82 -15.28
CA SER A 415 -1.38 -24.66 -16.40
C SER A 415 -2.00 -26.03 -16.26
N GLU A 416 -2.56 -26.57 -17.33
CA GLU A 416 -3.20 -27.88 -17.37
C GLU A 416 -2.83 -28.63 -18.66
N LYS A 417 -3.02 -29.93 -18.65
CA LYS A 417 -2.86 -30.74 -19.86
C LYS A 417 -4.21 -30.99 -20.54
N ILE A 418 -4.32 -30.64 -21.82
CA ILE A 418 -5.43 -31.02 -22.68
C ILE A 418 -4.85 -31.93 -23.76
N GLY A 419 -5.17 -33.23 -23.70
CA GLY A 419 -4.46 -34.23 -24.48
C GLY A 419 -2.96 -34.24 -24.11
N ASN A 420 -2.09 -34.09 -25.09
CA ASN A 420 -0.66 -34.03 -24.88
C ASN A 420 -0.12 -32.59 -24.77
N CYS A 421 -0.98 -31.58 -24.94
CA CYS A 421 -0.58 -30.17 -24.96
C CYS A 421 -0.70 -29.53 -23.59
N THR A 422 0.21 -28.59 -23.29
CA THR A 422 0.15 -27.73 -22.11
C THR A 422 -0.66 -26.47 -22.45
N VAL A 423 -1.70 -26.22 -21.72
CA VAL A 423 -2.57 -25.05 -21.90
C VAL A 423 -2.47 -24.17 -20.67
N HIS A 424 -2.14 -22.91 -20.86
CA HIS A 424 -2.02 -21.92 -19.83
C HIS A 424 -3.25 -21.00 -19.85
N THR A 425 -3.94 -20.89 -18.73
CA THR A 425 -5.06 -19.97 -18.56
C THR A 425 -4.64 -18.84 -17.62
N TYR A 426 -4.65 -17.61 -18.11
CA TYR A 426 -4.33 -16.41 -17.34
C TYR A 426 -5.59 -15.63 -16.97
N ALA A 427 -5.65 -15.14 -15.72
CA ALA A 427 -6.85 -14.56 -15.12
C ALA A 427 -8.08 -15.41 -15.43
N PRO A 428 -8.14 -16.64 -14.85
CA PRO A 428 -9.26 -17.55 -15.07
C PRO A 428 -10.58 -16.84 -14.77
N GLY A 429 -11.57 -17.04 -15.67
CA GLY A 429 -12.91 -16.53 -15.50
C GLY A 429 -13.71 -17.30 -14.46
N ASP A 430 -14.92 -16.86 -14.22
CA ASP A 430 -15.90 -17.54 -13.39
C ASP A 430 -17.13 -17.92 -14.24
N ALA A 431 -17.29 -19.20 -14.49
CA ALA A 431 -18.41 -19.71 -15.29
C ALA A 431 -19.77 -19.45 -14.62
N ALA A 432 -19.84 -19.42 -13.28
CA ALA A 432 -21.07 -19.13 -12.55
C ALA A 432 -21.52 -17.67 -12.70
N LEU A 433 -20.55 -16.77 -12.86
CA LEU A 433 -20.79 -15.33 -13.08
C LEU A 433 -20.75 -14.93 -14.56
N ASN A 434 -20.61 -15.91 -15.47
CA ASN A 434 -20.45 -15.69 -16.91
C ASN A 434 -19.27 -14.74 -17.26
N VAL A 435 -18.18 -14.83 -16.48
CA VAL A 435 -16.93 -14.08 -16.72
C VAL A 435 -15.99 -14.99 -17.49
N PRO A 436 -15.57 -14.63 -18.72
CA PRO A 436 -14.66 -15.45 -19.51
C PRO A 436 -13.22 -15.39 -18.99
N ASP A 437 -12.42 -16.43 -19.28
CA ASP A 437 -10.96 -16.40 -19.11
C ASP A 437 -10.37 -15.20 -19.88
N ALA A 438 -9.43 -14.47 -19.27
CA ALA A 438 -8.85 -13.29 -19.93
C ALA A 438 -7.94 -13.70 -21.10
N LEU A 439 -7.16 -14.78 -20.92
CA LEU A 439 -6.24 -15.29 -21.94
C LEU A 439 -6.06 -16.80 -21.75
N ILE A 440 -6.11 -17.53 -22.87
CA ILE A 440 -5.64 -18.92 -22.93
C ILE A 440 -4.49 -19.01 -23.95
N ALA A 441 -3.39 -19.66 -23.56
CA ALA A 441 -2.22 -19.84 -24.42
C ALA A 441 -1.83 -21.32 -24.53
N CYS A 442 -1.42 -21.73 -25.72
CA CYS A 442 -0.82 -23.04 -25.97
C CYS A 442 0.37 -22.88 -26.91
N PHE A 443 1.56 -23.18 -26.41
CA PHE A 443 2.81 -22.97 -27.14
C PHE A 443 3.48 -24.28 -27.58
N ASP A 444 2.80 -25.42 -27.40
CA ASP A 444 3.29 -26.70 -27.92
C ASP A 444 3.35 -26.71 -29.46
N SER A 445 4.25 -27.52 -30.02
CA SER A 445 4.33 -27.73 -31.47
C SER A 445 3.24 -28.69 -31.95
N ASN A 446 2.73 -28.48 -33.17
CA ASN A 446 1.74 -29.34 -33.80
C ASN A 446 0.51 -29.62 -32.92
N VAL A 447 -0.15 -28.57 -32.44
CA VAL A 447 -1.31 -28.64 -31.56
C VAL A 447 -2.48 -29.30 -32.30
N PRO A 448 -3.04 -30.41 -31.82
CA PRO A 448 -4.14 -31.10 -32.50
C PRO A 448 -5.43 -30.28 -32.53
N GLU A 449 -6.22 -30.40 -33.60
CA GLU A 449 -7.45 -29.66 -33.81
C GLU A 449 -8.47 -29.82 -32.66
N ASN A 450 -8.53 -31.01 -32.03
CA ASN A 450 -9.40 -31.24 -30.88
C ASN A 450 -9.03 -30.39 -29.68
N VAL A 451 -7.73 -30.10 -29.45
CA VAL A 451 -7.27 -29.21 -28.38
C VAL A 451 -7.66 -27.78 -28.69
N ILE A 452 -7.48 -27.33 -29.93
CA ILE A 452 -7.88 -26.00 -30.40
C ILE A 452 -9.40 -25.80 -30.20
N LYS A 453 -10.21 -26.79 -30.59
CA LYS A 453 -11.66 -26.77 -30.40
C LYS A 453 -12.05 -26.70 -28.92
N GLU A 454 -11.31 -27.38 -28.05
CA GLU A 454 -11.58 -27.37 -26.62
C GLU A 454 -11.26 -26.01 -26.01
N ILE A 455 -10.18 -25.38 -26.44
CA ILE A 455 -9.83 -24.00 -26.06
C ILE A 455 -10.91 -23.02 -26.57
N ALA A 456 -11.33 -23.13 -27.82
CA ALA A 456 -12.33 -22.25 -28.41
C ALA A 456 -13.70 -22.37 -27.70
N LYS A 457 -14.12 -23.56 -27.28
CA LYS A 457 -15.35 -23.77 -26.51
C LYS A 457 -15.40 -23.05 -25.17
N ARG A 458 -14.23 -22.77 -24.56
CA ARG A 458 -14.12 -21.98 -23.33
C ARG A 458 -14.40 -20.50 -23.53
N LYS A 459 -14.40 -20.03 -24.78
CA LYS A 459 -14.67 -18.64 -25.18
C LYS A 459 -13.82 -17.62 -24.41
N PRO A 460 -12.47 -17.77 -24.37
CA PRO A 460 -11.63 -16.81 -23.71
C PRO A 460 -11.71 -15.45 -24.42
N ARG A 461 -11.37 -14.37 -23.74
CA ARG A 461 -11.26 -13.05 -24.40
C ARG A 461 -10.12 -13.03 -25.42
N ARG A 462 -9.03 -13.76 -25.15
CA ARG A 462 -7.87 -13.88 -26.04
C ARG A 462 -7.35 -15.31 -26.07
N ALA A 463 -6.87 -15.73 -27.23
CA ALA A 463 -6.16 -17.01 -27.39
C ALA A 463 -4.85 -16.78 -28.11
N VAL A 464 -3.76 -17.44 -27.65
CA VAL A 464 -2.42 -17.32 -28.22
C VAL A 464 -1.84 -18.67 -28.54
N PHE A 465 -1.28 -18.74 -29.73
CA PHE A 465 -0.49 -19.89 -30.21
C PHE A 465 0.83 -19.38 -30.77
N ARG A 466 1.82 -20.26 -30.87
CA ARG A 466 3.03 -19.93 -31.65
C ARG A 466 2.92 -20.45 -33.08
N ASP A 467 3.72 -19.91 -34.01
CA ASP A 467 3.66 -20.34 -35.42
C ASP A 467 3.92 -21.83 -35.57
N SER A 468 4.90 -22.39 -34.88
CA SER A 468 5.21 -23.83 -34.85
C SER A 468 4.15 -24.70 -34.16
N SER A 469 3.07 -24.13 -33.63
CA SER A 469 1.90 -24.88 -33.16
C SER A 469 1.14 -25.52 -34.31
N PHE A 470 1.41 -25.14 -35.55
CA PHE A 470 0.73 -25.60 -36.76
C PHE A 470 1.73 -26.23 -37.72
N ALA A 471 1.42 -27.40 -38.26
CA ALA A 471 2.28 -28.12 -39.19
C ALA A 471 2.25 -27.47 -40.62
N SER A 472 1.25 -26.63 -40.90
CA SER A 472 1.08 -26.00 -42.21
C SER A 472 0.25 -24.71 -42.17
N SER A 473 0.42 -23.85 -43.18
CA SER A 473 -0.39 -22.64 -43.31
C SER A 473 -1.91 -22.89 -43.39
N PRO A 474 -2.43 -23.95 -44.03
CA PRO A 474 -3.84 -24.30 -43.96
C PRO A 474 -4.35 -24.58 -42.55
N GLU A 475 -3.56 -25.26 -41.71
CA GLU A 475 -3.93 -25.52 -40.30
C GLU A 475 -4.00 -24.22 -39.50
N LYS A 476 -3.07 -23.29 -39.72
CA LYS A 476 -3.09 -21.95 -39.12
C LYS A 476 -4.36 -21.18 -39.51
N ILE A 477 -4.79 -21.23 -40.77
CA ILE A 477 -6.04 -20.61 -41.21
C ILE A 477 -7.24 -21.28 -40.54
N ASN A 478 -7.24 -22.62 -40.44
CA ASN A 478 -8.33 -23.38 -39.82
C ASN A 478 -8.56 -23.00 -38.35
N VAL A 479 -7.50 -22.63 -37.63
CA VAL A 479 -7.65 -22.12 -36.24
C VAL A 479 -8.58 -20.91 -36.18
N PHE A 480 -8.39 -19.93 -37.03
CA PHE A 480 -9.23 -18.74 -37.05
C PHE A 480 -10.69 -19.09 -37.39
N GLU A 481 -10.91 -20.05 -38.30
CA GLU A 481 -12.27 -20.52 -38.64
C GLU A 481 -12.92 -21.31 -37.48
N ILE A 482 -12.12 -22.09 -36.72
CA ILE A 482 -12.62 -22.76 -35.51
C ILE A 482 -13.06 -21.74 -34.46
N PHE A 483 -12.24 -20.72 -34.18
CA PHE A 483 -12.61 -19.68 -33.22
C PHE A 483 -13.81 -18.86 -33.70
N LYS A 484 -13.90 -18.56 -34.99
CA LYS A 484 -15.04 -17.87 -35.59
C LYS A 484 -16.35 -18.65 -35.41
N LEU A 485 -16.27 -19.99 -35.44
CA LEU A 485 -17.45 -20.86 -35.24
C LEU A 485 -17.83 -20.99 -33.75
N TYR A 486 -16.85 -21.15 -32.84
CA TYR A 486 -17.13 -21.50 -31.44
C TYR A 486 -17.05 -20.28 -30.49
N ALA A 487 -16.23 -19.29 -30.82
CA ALA A 487 -15.90 -18.13 -29.98
C ALA A 487 -15.63 -16.89 -30.83
N PRO A 488 -16.64 -16.33 -31.54
CA PRO A 488 -16.45 -15.24 -32.50
C PRO A 488 -15.90 -13.95 -31.88
N ASP A 489 -16.07 -13.77 -30.56
CA ASP A 489 -15.61 -12.61 -29.82
C ASP A 489 -14.18 -12.78 -29.25
N THR A 490 -13.55 -13.94 -29.48
CA THR A 490 -12.17 -14.19 -29.02
C THR A 490 -11.16 -13.58 -29.98
N ASP A 491 -10.24 -12.76 -29.45
CA ASP A 491 -9.09 -12.27 -30.19
C ASP A 491 -8.00 -13.35 -30.25
N VAL A 492 -7.71 -13.86 -31.45
CA VAL A 492 -6.72 -14.94 -31.66
C VAL A 492 -5.45 -14.36 -32.22
N LYS A 493 -4.32 -14.62 -31.56
CA LYS A 493 -2.98 -14.22 -32.01
C LYS A 493 -2.08 -15.43 -32.21
N VAL A 494 -1.25 -15.39 -33.23
CA VAL A 494 -0.14 -16.31 -33.47
C VAL A 494 1.14 -15.50 -33.40
N ILE A 495 2.11 -15.94 -32.59
CA ILE A 495 3.42 -15.29 -32.35
C ILE A 495 4.55 -16.11 -32.94
#